data_91c05e0f189c48d7b1727665afcaa4d9
#
_entry.id   91c05e0f189c48d7b1727665afcaa4d9
#
_cell.length_a   1.000
_cell.length_b   1.000
_cell.length_c   1.000
_cell.angle_alpha   90.00
_cell.angle_beta   90.00
_cell.angle_gamma   90.00
#
_symmetry.space_group_name_H-M   'P 1'
#
loop_
_entity.id
_entity.type
_entity.pdbx_description
1 polymer ?
#
loop_
_entity_poly.entity_id
_entity_poly.type
_entity_poly.pdbx_seq_one_letter_code
_entity_poly.pdbx_strand_id
1 'polypeptide(L)'
;MGTFVISKRFDDFYKFVFTSRKGKTIFTSPSMELKMECEHHIEAIKANVEKYTYVKARAASGKYFFKMMLNDTVIATSRKYTTALLLEKGINEIIRTAVKSDVLDFTLNEFMFPD
;
A
#
# COMPACT_ATOMS: atom_id res chain seq x y z
N MET A 1 -14.47 3.34 -1.04
CA MET A 1 -13.19 3.98 -1.26
C MET A 1 -12.14 3.39 -0.37
N GLY A 2 -10.88 3.45 -0.78
CA GLY A 2 -9.80 2.90 0.01
C GLY A 2 -9.18 3.90 0.97
N THR A 3 -8.27 3.43 1.76
CA THR A 3 -7.58 4.26 2.75
C THR A 3 -6.10 3.89 2.80
N PHE A 4 -5.23 4.89 2.75
CA PHE A 4 -3.81 4.70 3.05
C PHE A 4 -3.63 4.82 4.55
N VAL A 5 -2.90 3.88 5.15
CA VAL A 5 -2.66 3.90 6.60
C VAL A 5 -1.17 3.88 6.85
N ILE A 6 -0.68 4.89 7.55
CA ILE A 6 0.72 4.97 7.95
C ILE A 6 0.83 4.43 9.37
N SER A 7 1.76 3.53 9.60
CA SER A 7 2.00 2.99 10.93
C SER A 7 3.49 2.92 11.24
N LYS A 8 3.80 2.92 12.51
CA LYS A 8 5.17 2.79 12.99
C LYS A 8 5.37 1.35 13.44
N ARG A 9 6.44 0.72 12.98
CA ARG A 9 6.78 -0.64 13.36
C ARG A 9 7.46 -0.65 14.72
N PHE A 10 7.50 -1.81 15.34
CA PHE A 10 8.15 -1.95 16.64
C PHE A 10 9.66 -1.67 16.61
N ASP A 11 10.26 -1.71 15.42
CA ASP A 11 11.70 -1.44 15.23
C ASP A 11 11.96 0.03 14.86
N ASP A 12 10.98 0.91 15.08
CA ASP A 12 11.03 2.34 14.80
C ASP A 12 11.06 2.71 13.32
N PHE A 13 10.85 1.74 12.44
CA PHE A 13 10.66 2.02 11.01
C PHE A 13 9.20 2.27 10.74
N TYR A 14 8.92 2.87 9.60
CA TYR A 14 7.56 3.23 9.18
C TYR A 14 7.17 2.44 7.94
N LYS A 15 5.88 2.22 7.77
CA LYS A 15 5.34 1.61 6.56
C LYS A 15 3.97 2.20 6.30
N PHE A 16 3.49 2.04 5.07
CA PHE A 16 2.09 2.33 4.76
C PHE A 16 1.46 1.15 4.07
N VAL A 17 0.15 1.06 4.22
CA VAL A 17 -0.65 0.06 3.51
C VAL A 17 -1.78 0.78 2.81
N PHE A 18 -2.33 0.16 1.78
CA PHE A 18 -3.56 0.61 1.15
C PHE A 18 -4.62 -0.42 1.42
N THR A 19 -5.72 -0.01 2.04
CA THR A 19 -6.80 -0.92 2.39
C THR A 19 -8.02 -0.64 1.52
N SER A 20 -8.82 -1.69 1.29
CA SER A 20 -10.08 -1.55 0.60
C SER A 20 -11.11 -0.90 1.52
N ARG A 21 -12.26 -0.57 0.95
CA ARG A 21 -13.40 -0.04 1.70
C ARG A 21 -13.78 -0.93 2.87
N LYS A 22 -13.61 -2.25 2.73
CA LYS A 22 -13.95 -3.21 3.79
C LYS A 22 -12.82 -3.44 4.78
N GLY A 23 -11.73 -2.71 4.66
CA GLY A 23 -10.61 -2.82 5.58
C GLY A 23 -9.59 -3.89 5.24
N LYS A 24 -9.71 -4.55 4.09
CA LYS A 24 -8.71 -5.54 3.68
C LYS A 24 -7.49 -4.86 3.09
N THR A 25 -6.31 -5.26 3.52
CA THR A 25 -5.07 -4.75 2.96
C THR A 25 -4.92 -5.20 1.52
N ILE A 26 -4.73 -4.23 0.61
CA ILE A 26 -4.49 -4.51 -0.80
C ILE A 26 -2.99 -4.59 -1.07
N PHE A 27 -2.22 -3.63 -0.56
CA PHE A 27 -0.76 -3.70 -0.67
C PHE A 27 -0.09 -3.09 0.55
N THR A 28 1.18 -3.45 0.73
CA THR A 28 2.01 -2.99 1.85
C THR A 28 3.32 -2.47 1.31
N SER A 29 3.78 -1.33 1.80
CA SER A 29 5.06 -0.76 1.41
C SER A 29 6.22 -1.48 2.11
N PRO A 30 7.46 -1.32 1.59
CA PRO A 30 8.64 -1.67 2.37
C PRO A 30 8.77 -0.77 3.59
N SER A 31 9.66 -1.13 4.51
CA SER A 31 9.95 -0.30 5.67
C SER A 31 10.73 0.94 5.27
N MET A 32 10.48 2.06 5.94
CA MET A 32 11.16 3.33 5.69
C MET A 32 11.62 3.93 7.00
N GLU A 33 12.72 4.64 6.97
CA GLU A 33 13.27 5.23 8.20
C GLU A 33 12.46 6.42 8.68
N LEU A 34 11.86 7.17 7.76
CA LEU A 34 11.17 8.41 8.10
C LEU A 34 9.70 8.34 7.70
N LYS A 35 8.85 8.86 8.57
CA LYS A 35 7.43 8.98 8.25
C LYS A 35 7.20 9.83 7.01
N MET A 36 8.02 10.86 6.85
CA MET A 36 7.97 11.75 5.70
C MET A 36 8.08 10.99 4.37
N GLU A 37 8.88 9.92 4.34
CA GLU A 37 9.01 9.10 3.14
C GLU A 37 7.69 8.40 2.80
N CYS A 38 6.99 7.90 3.82
CA CYS A 38 5.67 7.29 3.61
C CYS A 38 4.70 8.32 3.03
N GLU A 39 4.67 9.50 3.61
CA GLU A 39 3.77 10.56 3.15
C GLU A 39 4.07 10.94 1.71
N HIS A 40 5.35 11.04 1.37
CA HIS A 40 5.77 11.37 0.02
C HIS A 40 5.30 10.33 -0.99
N HIS A 41 5.51 9.06 -0.68
CA HIS A 41 5.09 7.97 -1.58
C HIS A 41 3.57 7.93 -1.75
N ILE A 42 2.83 8.14 -0.66
CA ILE A 42 1.38 8.14 -0.73
C ILE A 42 0.88 9.26 -1.65
N GLU A 43 1.42 10.46 -1.49
CA GLU A 43 1.03 11.59 -2.34
C GLU A 43 1.37 11.34 -3.80
N ALA A 44 2.53 10.74 -4.05
CA ALA A 44 2.94 10.42 -5.41
C ALA A 44 2.01 9.39 -6.05
N ILE A 45 1.61 8.36 -5.29
CA ILE A 45 0.69 7.35 -5.78
C ILE A 45 -0.68 7.97 -6.10
N LYS A 46 -1.19 8.80 -5.19
CA LYS A 46 -2.49 9.44 -5.40
C LYS A 46 -2.48 10.35 -6.62
N ALA A 47 -1.37 11.02 -6.86
CA ALA A 47 -1.27 11.96 -7.98
C ALA A 47 -1.07 11.26 -9.31
N ASN A 48 -0.41 10.10 -9.34
CA ASN A 48 0.05 9.49 -10.58
C ASN A 48 -0.11 7.97 -10.60
N VAL A 49 -1.23 7.47 -10.10
CA VAL A 49 -1.44 6.03 -9.94
C VAL A 49 -1.22 5.24 -11.23
N GLU A 50 -1.49 5.86 -12.37
CA GLU A 50 -1.35 5.20 -13.67
C GLU A 50 0.08 5.11 -14.16
N LYS A 51 1.01 5.83 -13.55
CA LYS A 51 2.41 5.79 -13.96
C LYS A 51 3.17 4.60 -13.36
N TYR A 52 2.56 3.91 -12.41
CA TYR A 52 3.18 2.77 -11.78
C TYR A 52 2.96 1.52 -12.61
N THR A 53 3.95 0.63 -12.58
CA THR A 53 3.87 -0.67 -13.25
C THR A 53 3.47 -1.71 -12.21
N TYR A 54 2.48 -2.53 -12.55
CA TYR A 54 2.00 -3.59 -11.67
C TYR A 54 2.53 -4.91 -12.19
N VAL A 55 3.65 -5.38 -11.63
CA VAL A 55 4.32 -6.60 -12.07
C VAL A 55 3.67 -7.79 -11.38
N LYS A 56 2.99 -8.63 -12.16
CA LYS A 56 2.29 -9.80 -11.63
C LYS A 56 3.26 -10.94 -11.43
N ALA A 57 3.10 -11.67 -10.34
CA ALA A 57 3.96 -12.78 -9.99
C ALA A 57 3.15 -13.89 -9.34
N ARG A 58 3.76 -15.07 -9.23
CA ARG A 58 3.13 -16.23 -8.61
C ARG A 58 3.98 -16.67 -7.44
N ALA A 59 3.36 -16.79 -6.26
CA ALA A 59 4.04 -17.21 -5.06
C ALA A 59 4.28 -18.74 -5.09
N ALA A 60 5.18 -19.21 -4.23
CA ALA A 60 5.46 -20.62 -4.12
C ALA A 60 4.20 -21.43 -3.74
N SER A 61 3.26 -20.82 -3.03
CA SER A 61 1.99 -21.44 -2.67
C SER A 61 1.03 -21.59 -3.85
N GLY A 62 1.37 -21.03 -5.02
CA GLY A 62 0.49 -21.01 -6.18
C GLY A 62 -0.44 -19.83 -6.25
N LYS A 63 -0.46 -18.98 -5.23
CA LYS A 63 -1.28 -17.78 -5.23
C LYS A 63 -0.59 -16.68 -6.04
N TYR A 64 -1.37 -15.68 -6.42
CA TYR A 64 -0.90 -14.58 -7.26
C TYR A 64 -0.75 -13.31 -6.44
N PHE A 65 0.24 -12.50 -6.80
CA PHE A 65 0.41 -11.19 -6.20
C PHE A 65 1.04 -10.25 -7.21
N PHE A 66 1.05 -8.96 -6.90
CA PHE A 66 1.73 -7.99 -7.77
C PHE A 66 2.68 -7.13 -6.94
N LYS A 67 3.67 -6.59 -7.63
CA LYS A 67 4.55 -5.56 -7.08
C LYS A 67 4.26 -4.27 -7.85
N MET A 68 3.99 -3.21 -7.10
CA MET A 68 3.82 -1.89 -7.67
C MET A 68 5.19 -1.27 -7.79
N MET A 69 5.62 -0.96 -9.00
CA MET A 69 6.97 -0.50 -9.27
C MET A 69 6.99 0.84 -9.97
N LEU A 70 8.03 1.61 -9.67
CA LEU A 70 8.31 2.86 -10.34
C LEU A 70 9.82 2.91 -10.60
N ASN A 71 10.22 2.97 -11.89
CA ASN A 71 11.63 3.05 -12.29
C ASN A 71 12.49 1.97 -11.61
N ASP A 72 12.07 0.71 -11.72
CA ASP A 72 12.78 -0.45 -11.16
C ASP A 72 12.83 -0.50 -9.64
N THR A 73 12.11 0.37 -8.96
CA THR A 73 12.01 0.35 -7.51
C THR A 73 10.67 -0.20 -7.08
N VAL A 74 10.68 -1.16 -6.16
CA VAL A 74 9.44 -1.70 -5.59
C VAL A 74 8.88 -0.71 -4.59
N ILE A 75 7.70 -0.18 -4.89
CA ILE A 75 7.03 0.79 -4.01
C ILE A 75 6.12 0.07 -3.02
N ALA A 76 5.50 -1.02 -3.44
CA ALA A 76 4.62 -1.80 -2.58
C ALA A 76 4.42 -3.19 -3.15
N THR A 77 4.03 -4.12 -2.28
CA THR A 77 3.74 -5.51 -2.66
C THR A 77 2.31 -5.84 -2.21
N SER A 78 1.55 -6.45 -3.10
CA SER A 78 0.15 -6.75 -2.80
C SER A 78 -0.01 -7.94 -1.88
N ARG A 79 -1.22 -8.08 -1.35
CA ARG A 79 -1.65 -9.32 -0.73
C ARG A 79 -1.68 -10.44 -1.78
N LYS A 80 -1.81 -11.68 -1.33
CA LYS A 80 -1.86 -12.83 -2.24
C LYS A 80 -3.32 -13.14 -2.57
N TYR A 81 -3.57 -13.38 -3.86
CA TYR A 81 -4.89 -13.69 -4.38
C TYR A 81 -4.93 -15.12 -4.87
N THR A 82 -6.07 -15.77 -4.70
CA THR A 82 -6.23 -17.17 -5.12
C THR A 82 -6.33 -17.34 -6.62
N THR A 83 -6.80 -16.32 -7.33
CA THR A 83 -6.94 -16.38 -8.79
C THR A 83 -6.37 -15.14 -9.45
N ALA A 84 -6.01 -15.28 -10.74
CA ALA A 84 -5.54 -14.16 -11.53
C ALA A 84 -6.62 -13.08 -11.70
N LEU A 85 -7.88 -13.49 -11.77
CA LEU A 85 -8.98 -12.55 -11.93
C LEU A 85 -9.11 -11.65 -10.69
N LEU A 86 -8.98 -12.22 -9.50
CA LEU A 86 -9.03 -11.43 -8.26
C LEU A 86 -7.86 -10.46 -8.17
N LEU A 87 -6.69 -10.89 -8.66
CA LEU A 87 -5.52 -10.02 -8.72
C LEU A 87 -5.81 -8.80 -9.60
N GLU A 88 -6.40 -9.03 -10.79
CA GLU A 88 -6.73 -7.95 -11.70
C GLU A 88 -7.73 -6.98 -11.08
N LYS A 89 -8.71 -7.51 -10.35
CA LYS A 89 -9.68 -6.67 -9.67
C LYS A 89 -9.01 -5.79 -8.61
N GLY A 90 -8.01 -6.34 -7.91
CA GLY A 90 -7.26 -5.56 -6.93
C GLY A 90 -6.50 -4.41 -7.57
N ILE A 91 -5.83 -4.66 -8.70
CA ILE A 91 -5.11 -3.62 -9.44
C ILE A 91 -6.09 -2.54 -9.92
N ASN A 92 -7.21 -2.96 -10.49
CA ASN A 92 -8.20 -2.02 -11.00
C ASN A 92 -8.81 -1.16 -9.88
N GLU A 93 -8.98 -1.72 -8.70
CA GLU A 93 -9.47 -0.97 -7.56
C GLU A 93 -8.48 0.13 -7.16
N ILE A 94 -7.19 -0.15 -7.17
CA ILE A 94 -6.17 0.85 -6.88
C ILE A 94 -6.27 2.00 -7.89
N ILE A 95 -6.27 1.67 -9.17
CA ILE A 95 -6.27 2.67 -10.23
C ILE A 95 -7.52 3.55 -10.14
N ARG A 96 -8.65 2.94 -9.81
CA ARG A 96 -9.93 3.65 -9.76
C ARG A 96 -10.10 4.49 -8.50
N THR A 97 -9.57 4.04 -7.37
CA THR A 97 -9.92 4.64 -6.08
C THR A 97 -8.78 5.37 -5.35
N ALA A 98 -7.52 5.10 -5.70
CA ALA A 98 -6.40 5.65 -4.92
C ALA A 98 -6.41 7.18 -4.86
N VAL A 99 -6.73 7.85 -5.96
CA VAL A 99 -6.72 9.30 -6.02
C VAL A 99 -7.70 9.93 -5.02
N LYS A 100 -8.78 9.23 -4.71
CA LYS A 100 -9.83 9.72 -3.80
C LYS A 100 -9.72 9.15 -2.39
N SER A 101 -8.65 8.41 -2.11
CA SER A 101 -8.52 7.72 -0.84
C SER A 101 -8.11 8.66 0.28
N ASP A 102 -8.56 8.35 1.48
CA ASP A 102 -8.14 9.06 2.69
C ASP A 102 -6.78 8.56 3.15
N VAL A 103 -6.14 9.34 3.99
CA VAL A 103 -4.87 8.96 4.61
C VAL A 103 -5.04 9.02 6.12
N LEU A 104 -4.79 7.90 6.79
CA LEU A 104 -4.83 7.82 8.24
C LEU A 104 -3.41 7.65 8.77
N ASP A 105 -3.05 8.46 9.75
CA ASP A 105 -1.74 8.43 10.36
C ASP A 105 -1.87 7.88 11.78
N PHE A 106 -1.62 6.58 11.92
CA PHE A 106 -1.70 5.92 13.21
C PHE A 106 -0.51 6.22 14.11
N THR A 107 0.56 6.80 13.57
CA THR A 107 1.74 7.15 14.37
C THR A 107 1.42 8.24 15.39
N LEU A 108 0.46 9.10 15.09
CA LEU A 108 0.08 10.18 15.98
C LEU A 108 -0.62 9.68 17.25
N ASN A 109 -1.23 8.53 17.19
CA ASN A 109 -1.96 7.97 18.32
C ASN A 109 -1.04 7.68 19.52
N GLU A 110 0.22 7.41 19.27
CA GLU A 110 1.17 7.13 20.35
C GLU A 110 1.40 8.35 21.24
N PHE A 111 1.20 9.53 20.68
CA PHE A 111 1.42 10.77 21.42
C PHE A 111 0.16 11.29 22.07
N MET A 112 -0.98 10.69 21.74
CA MET A 112 -2.27 11.15 22.25
C MET A 112 -2.67 10.44 23.53
N PHE A 113 -1.93 9.41 23.95
CA PHE A 113 -2.19 8.64 25.16
C PHE A 113 -0.97 8.69 26.04
N PRO A 114 -0.82 9.78 26.78
CA PRO A 114 0.35 9.92 27.63
C PRO A 114 0.21 9.02 28.78
N ASP A 115 0.21 8.32 29.14
CA ASP A 115 0.07 7.53 30.21
C ASP A 115 -0.56 7.48 30.92
#